data_e9da819f22b3f8f6802b53eebe21874b
#
_entry.id   e9da819f22b3f8f6802b53eebe21874b
#
_cell.length_a   1.000
_cell.length_b   1.000
_cell.length_c   1.000
_cell.angle_alpha   90.00
_cell.angle_beta   90.00
_cell.angle_gamma   90.00
#
_symmetry.space_group_name_H-M   'P 1'
#
loop_
_entity.id
_entity.type
_entity.pdbx_description
1 polymer ?
#
loop_
_entity_poly.entity_id
_entity_poly.type
_entity_poly.pdbx_seq_one_letter_code
_entity_poly.pdbx_strand_id
1 'polypeptide(L)'
;MENKFDLIVVGAGPGGYVAALKAAKLGLKTAVIEKDRVGGTCLNRGCIPTKAMIHATSVYKEIKAAAEYGIYAEGVSYDYEKILAYKQDVIDKLCTGVEHLFKTNSITYIKGKGRLEKDGSVTVTDGEGAGNYEAKHTILAVGSKPALIPIPGLDNDGVLTSDDLFKLEKVPKSLAIIGGGVIGVEFASIFSALGLSLIHI
;
A
#
# COMPACT_ATOMS: atom_id res chain seq x y z
N MET A 1 10.49 23.22 -16.95
CA MET A 1 10.12 21.81 -17.27
C MET A 1 9.08 21.85 -18.39
N GLU A 2 9.12 20.88 -19.26
CA GLU A 2 8.16 20.79 -20.36
C GLU A 2 6.83 20.30 -19.79
N ASN A 3 5.76 21.11 -19.88
CA ASN A 3 4.48 20.87 -19.21
C ASN A 3 3.43 20.22 -20.13
N LYS A 4 3.83 19.72 -21.32
CA LYS A 4 2.92 19.11 -22.30
C LYS A 4 3.23 17.63 -22.51
N PHE A 5 2.21 16.80 -22.42
CA PHE A 5 2.28 15.33 -22.49
C PHE A 5 1.20 14.77 -23.46
N ASP A 6 1.40 13.54 -23.91
CA ASP A 6 0.33 12.80 -24.59
C ASP A 6 -0.64 12.22 -23.56
N LEU A 7 -0.09 11.76 -22.41
CA LEU A 7 -0.87 11.20 -21.31
C LEU A 7 -0.37 11.72 -19.96
N ILE A 8 -1.30 12.17 -19.12
CA ILE A 8 -1.07 12.34 -17.69
C ILE A 8 -1.87 11.31 -16.93
N VAL A 9 -1.24 10.63 -15.96
CA VAL A 9 -1.88 9.73 -15.02
C VAL A 9 -1.83 10.34 -13.63
N VAL A 10 -2.97 10.58 -13.01
CA VAL A 10 -3.08 11.10 -11.65
C VAL A 10 -3.28 9.95 -10.68
N GLY A 11 -2.24 9.70 -9.87
CA GLY A 11 -2.13 8.57 -8.96
C GLY A 11 -1.15 7.49 -9.47
N ALA A 12 -0.19 7.12 -8.62
CA ALA A 12 0.83 6.10 -8.91
C ALA A 12 0.59 4.77 -8.18
N GLY A 13 -0.66 4.43 -7.86
CA GLY A 13 -1.06 3.09 -7.44
C GLY A 13 -1.04 2.08 -8.59
N PRO A 14 -1.41 0.80 -8.36
CA PRO A 14 -1.36 -0.23 -9.40
C PRO A 14 -2.11 0.12 -10.69
N GLY A 15 -3.25 0.75 -10.60
CA GLY A 15 -3.98 1.24 -11.77
C GLY A 15 -3.21 2.30 -12.56
N GLY A 16 -2.54 3.21 -11.83
CA GLY A 16 -1.82 4.33 -12.44
C GLY A 16 -0.45 3.94 -13.00
N TYR A 17 0.44 3.33 -12.20
CA TYR A 17 1.78 3.03 -12.69
C TYR A 17 1.77 1.99 -13.82
N VAL A 18 0.86 1.01 -13.79
CA VAL A 18 0.72 0.03 -14.88
C VAL A 18 0.24 0.69 -16.17
N ALA A 19 -0.77 1.58 -16.09
CA ALA A 19 -1.25 2.34 -17.24
C ALA A 19 -0.15 3.23 -17.82
N ALA A 20 0.60 3.93 -16.98
CA ALA A 20 1.69 4.80 -17.42
C ALA A 20 2.82 4.02 -18.10
N LEU A 21 3.23 2.88 -17.54
CA LEU A 21 4.23 2.00 -18.15
C LEU A 21 3.76 1.47 -19.52
N LYS A 22 2.48 1.08 -19.63
CA LYS A 22 1.92 0.63 -20.88
C LYS A 22 1.91 1.74 -21.93
N ALA A 23 1.51 2.95 -21.55
CA ALA A 23 1.47 4.11 -22.42
C ALA A 23 2.88 4.48 -22.93
N ALA A 24 3.86 4.54 -22.04
CA ALA A 24 5.24 4.81 -22.41
C ALA A 24 5.80 3.77 -23.39
N LYS A 25 5.51 2.47 -23.17
CA LYS A 25 5.88 1.39 -24.10
C LYS A 25 5.21 1.50 -25.48
N LEU A 26 4.09 2.19 -25.57
CA LEU A 26 3.40 2.52 -26.83
C LEU A 26 3.92 3.81 -27.48
N GLY A 27 4.96 4.43 -26.93
CA GLY A 27 5.60 5.63 -27.45
C GLY A 27 4.95 6.94 -27.04
N LEU A 28 3.99 6.92 -26.10
CA LEU A 28 3.36 8.14 -25.59
C LEU A 28 4.27 8.86 -24.60
N LYS A 29 4.45 10.17 -24.76
CA LYS A 29 5.08 11.04 -23.77
C LYS A 29 4.19 11.10 -22.53
N THR A 30 4.60 10.41 -21.46
CA THR A 30 3.75 10.14 -20.29
C THR A 30 4.28 10.81 -19.04
N ALA A 31 3.37 11.39 -18.24
CA ALA A 31 3.65 11.83 -16.87
C ALA A 31 2.76 11.09 -15.88
N VAL A 32 3.30 10.90 -14.66
CA VAL A 32 2.57 10.38 -13.50
C VAL A 32 2.68 11.40 -12.38
N ILE A 33 1.53 11.76 -11.81
CA ILE A 33 1.43 12.67 -10.66
C ILE A 33 1.03 11.86 -9.43
N GLU A 34 1.82 11.95 -8.34
CA GLU A 34 1.52 11.25 -7.08
C GLU A 34 1.79 12.19 -5.89
N LYS A 35 0.84 12.25 -4.98
CA LYS A 35 0.88 13.12 -3.79
C LYS A 35 1.63 12.53 -2.61
N ASP A 36 1.78 11.20 -2.59
CA ASP A 36 2.38 10.46 -1.49
C ASP A 36 3.57 9.64 -2.03
N ARG A 37 3.51 8.35 -1.98
CA ARG A 37 4.56 7.45 -2.45
C ARG A 37 4.03 6.60 -3.61
N VAL A 38 4.89 6.33 -4.58
CA VAL A 38 4.56 5.39 -5.67
C VAL A 38 4.14 4.02 -5.12
N GLY A 39 3.31 3.31 -5.88
CA GLY A 39 2.75 2.03 -5.44
C GLY A 39 1.39 2.15 -4.76
N GLY A 40 0.99 3.37 -4.35
CA GLY A 40 -0.32 3.65 -3.76
C GLY A 40 -0.65 2.78 -2.55
N THR A 41 -1.93 2.58 -2.29
CA THR A 41 -2.40 1.75 -1.15
C THR A 41 -1.84 0.34 -1.20
N CYS A 42 -1.84 -0.31 -2.34
CA CYS A 42 -1.44 -1.72 -2.47
C CYS A 42 -0.01 -1.97 -2.00
N LEU A 43 0.98 -1.19 -2.46
CA LEU A 43 2.36 -1.40 -2.11
C LEU A 43 2.71 -0.88 -0.71
N ASN A 44 2.09 0.23 -0.28
CA ASN A 44 2.51 0.92 0.94
C ASN A 44 1.72 0.53 2.19
N ARG A 45 0.40 0.26 2.06
CA ARG A 45 -0.51 0.03 3.19
C ARG A 45 -1.67 -0.93 2.89
N GLY A 46 -1.47 -1.88 1.98
CA GLY A 46 -2.49 -2.84 1.58
C GLY A 46 -1.92 -4.21 1.27
N CYS A 47 -1.94 -4.59 0.00
CA CYS A 47 -1.59 -5.94 -0.45
C CYS A 47 -0.20 -6.39 0.01
N ILE A 48 0.81 -5.59 -0.25
CA ILE A 48 2.21 -5.97 -0.04
C ILE A 48 2.58 -6.07 1.44
N PRO A 49 2.35 -5.06 2.29
CA PRO A 49 2.62 -5.20 3.72
C PRO A 49 1.84 -6.34 4.36
N THR A 50 0.59 -6.54 3.98
CA THR A 50 -0.22 -7.66 4.47
C THR A 50 0.42 -9.01 4.10
N LYS A 51 0.79 -9.22 2.83
CA LYS A 51 1.41 -10.48 2.37
C LYS A 51 2.77 -10.71 2.99
N ALA A 52 3.56 -9.68 3.20
CA ALA A 52 4.83 -9.78 3.91
C ALA A 52 4.62 -10.24 5.37
N MET A 53 3.65 -9.67 6.07
CA MET A 53 3.32 -10.09 7.44
C MET A 53 2.73 -11.51 7.49
N ILE A 54 1.80 -11.85 6.60
CA ILE A 54 1.26 -13.21 6.50
C ILE A 54 2.38 -14.21 6.26
N HIS A 55 3.30 -13.94 5.34
CA HIS A 55 4.43 -14.82 5.07
C HIS A 55 5.27 -15.06 6.34
N ALA A 56 5.70 -13.99 7.01
CA ALA A 56 6.51 -14.10 8.22
C ALA A 56 5.79 -14.89 9.34
N THR A 57 4.50 -14.61 9.55
CA THR A 57 3.71 -15.27 10.59
C THR A 57 3.33 -16.71 10.22
N SER A 58 3.18 -17.03 8.93
CA SER A 58 3.00 -18.41 8.46
C SER A 58 4.23 -19.27 8.73
N VAL A 59 5.43 -18.76 8.45
CA VAL A 59 6.68 -19.47 8.77
C VAL A 59 6.74 -19.81 10.27
N TYR A 60 6.41 -18.84 11.14
CA TYR A 60 6.37 -19.08 12.58
C TYR A 60 5.36 -20.18 12.96
N LYS A 61 4.16 -20.12 12.38
CA LYS A 61 3.07 -21.10 12.62
C LYS A 61 3.49 -22.51 12.12
N GLU A 62 4.08 -22.60 10.94
CA GLU A 62 4.56 -23.85 10.34
C GLU A 62 5.64 -24.52 11.18
N ILE A 63 6.61 -23.76 11.68
CA ILE A 63 7.66 -24.29 12.58
C ILE A 63 7.03 -24.83 13.87
N LYS A 64 6.05 -24.15 14.46
CA LYS A 64 5.34 -24.63 15.66
C LYS A 64 4.53 -25.91 15.42
N ALA A 65 3.99 -26.08 14.22
CA ALA A 65 3.22 -27.26 13.84
C ALA A 65 4.09 -28.40 13.28
N ALA A 66 5.37 -28.17 13.04
CA ALA A 66 6.25 -29.11 12.34
C ALA A 66 6.39 -30.49 13.01
N ALA A 67 6.11 -30.58 14.31
CA ALA A 67 6.07 -31.85 15.04
C ALA A 67 5.04 -32.86 14.46
N GLU A 68 3.97 -32.37 13.82
CA GLU A 68 2.99 -33.21 13.12
C GLU A 68 3.62 -33.98 11.95
N TYR A 69 4.72 -33.46 11.42
CA TYR A 69 5.48 -34.08 10.31
C TYR A 69 6.75 -34.79 10.80
N GLY A 70 6.93 -34.94 12.13
CA GLY A 70 8.15 -35.54 12.70
C GLY A 70 9.35 -34.60 12.74
N ILE A 71 9.15 -33.29 12.55
CA ILE A 71 10.21 -32.27 12.62
C ILE A 71 10.09 -31.54 13.95
N TYR A 72 11.12 -31.62 14.77
CA TYR A 72 11.13 -31.02 16.11
C TYR A 72 12.02 -29.79 16.13
N ALA A 73 11.48 -28.65 16.61
CA ALA A 73 12.20 -27.41 16.80
C ALA A 73 12.01 -26.92 18.24
N GLU A 74 13.09 -26.58 18.91
CA GLU A 74 13.09 -26.05 20.28
C GLU A 74 13.31 -24.52 20.28
N GLY A 75 12.82 -23.84 21.30
CA GLY A 75 13.06 -22.41 21.50
C GLY A 75 12.46 -21.49 20.44
N VAL A 76 11.41 -21.93 19.75
CA VAL A 76 10.77 -21.18 18.66
C VAL A 76 10.07 -19.93 19.22
N SER A 77 10.55 -18.78 18.84
CA SER A 77 10.00 -17.48 19.21
C SER A 77 9.92 -16.56 18.01
N TYR A 78 9.27 -15.41 18.15
CA TYR A 78 9.27 -14.36 17.13
C TYR A 78 9.71 -13.03 17.73
N ASP A 79 10.22 -12.17 16.87
CA ASP A 79 10.56 -10.78 17.16
C ASP A 79 9.68 -9.91 16.24
N TYR A 80 8.70 -9.24 16.86
CA TYR A 80 7.71 -8.46 16.09
C TYR A 80 8.34 -7.25 15.41
N GLU A 81 9.34 -6.63 16.02
CA GLU A 81 10.07 -5.50 15.43
C GLU A 81 10.79 -5.93 14.14
N LYS A 82 11.41 -7.11 14.13
CA LYS A 82 12.01 -7.68 12.93
C LYS A 82 10.98 -8.03 11.85
N ILE A 83 9.79 -8.48 12.23
CA ILE A 83 8.68 -8.69 11.28
C ILE A 83 8.28 -7.38 10.63
N LEU A 84 8.17 -6.30 11.41
CA LEU A 84 7.87 -4.95 10.90
C LEU A 84 8.99 -4.43 9.98
N ALA A 85 10.25 -4.63 10.35
CA ALA A 85 11.40 -4.26 9.53
C ALA A 85 11.40 -5.02 8.19
N TYR A 86 11.18 -6.33 8.21
CA TYR A 86 11.02 -7.14 7.01
C TYR A 86 9.90 -6.63 6.10
N LYS A 87 8.72 -6.35 6.68
CA LYS A 87 7.58 -5.74 5.95
C LYS A 87 8.00 -4.45 5.26
N GLN A 88 8.70 -3.56 5.99
CA GLN A 88 9.12 -2.27 5.46
C GLN A 88 10.15 -2.43 4.32
N ASP A 89 11.08 -3.35 4.47
CA ASP A 89 12.10 -3.65 3.45
C ASP A 89 11.47 -4.12 2.13
N VAL A 90 10.44 -4.96 2.21
CA VAL A 90 9.68 -5.42 1.03
C VAL A 90 8.97 -4.25 0.35
N ILE A 91 8.33 -3.37 1.12
CA ILE A 91 7.67 -2.16 0.60
C ILE A 91 8.69 -1.29 -0.14
N ASP A 92 9.82 -1.01 0.50
CA ASP A 92 10.86 -0.12 -0.03
C ASP A 92 11.45 -0.64 -1.33
N LYS A 93 11.77 -1.93 -1.40
CA LYS A 93 12.25 -2.58 -2.61
C LYS A 93 11.27 -2.45 -3.77
N LEU A 94 9.98 -2.67 -3.54
CA LEU A 94 8.98 -2.60 -4.59
C LEU A 94 8.70 -1.16 -5.04
N CYS A 95 8.60 -0.22 -4.13
CA CYS A 95 8.42 1.19 -4.48
C CYS A 95 9.61 1.73 -5.28
N THR A 96 10.83 1.45 -4.83
CA THR A 96 12.06 1.80 -5.58
C THR A 96 12.07 1.15 -6.97
N GLY A 97 11.59 -0.10 -7.08
CA GLY A 97 11.41 -0.78 -8.35
C GLY A 97 10.47 -0.04 -9.31
N VAL A 98 9.36 0.47 -8.81
CA VAL A 98 8.41 1.28 -9.63
C VAL A 98 9.05 2.60 -10.06
N GLU A 99 9.77 3.29 -9.17
CA GLU A 99 10.50 4.53 -9.53
C GLU A 99 11.56 4.27 -10.60
N HIS A 100 12.29 3.16 -10.47
CA HIS A 100 13.25 2.74 -11.48
C HIS A 100 12.58 2.47 -12.83
N LEU A 101 11.41 1.81 -12.83
CA LEU A 101 10.63 1.59 -14.06
C LEU A 101 10.17 2.91 -14.70
N PHE A 102 9.79 3.91 -13.93
CA PHE A 102 9.46 5.23 -14.46
C PHE A 102 10.69 5.85 -15.16
N LYS A 103 11.83 5.83 -14.49
CA LYS A 103 13.08 6.36 -15.03
C LYS A 103 13.51 5.65 -16.33
N THR A 104 13.52 4.33 -16.34
CA THR A 104 13.96 3.53 -17.51
C THR A 104 13.01 3.60 -18.70
N ASN A 105 11.73 3.94 -18.47
CA ASN A 105 10.75 4.13 -19.54
C ASN A 105 10.49 5.62 -19.85
N SER A 106 11.36 6.54 -19.40
CA SER A 106 11.25 7.98 -19.65
C SER A 106 9.92 8.60 -19.22
N ILE A 107 9.28 8.05 -18.17
CA ILE A 107 8.07 8.59 -17.60
C ILE A 107 8.43 9.73 -16.66
N THR A 108 7.84 10.91 -16.86
CA THR A 108 8.01 12.05 -15.97
C THR A 108 7.25 11.82 -14.68
N TYR A 109 7.95 11.66 -13.56
CA TYR A 109 7.34 11.53 -12.24
C TYR A 109 7.25 12.90 -11.58
N ILE A 110 6.03 13.33 -11.24
CA ILE A 110 5.70 14.63 -10.66
C ILE A 110 5.15 14.41 -9.25
N LYS A 111 5.91 14.85 -8.25
CA LYS A 111 5.49 14.76 -6.84
C LYS A 111 4.56 15.92 -6.50
N GLY A 112 3.32 15.60 -6.13
CA GLY A 112 2.35 16.58 -5.70
C GLY A 112 0.91 16.10 -5.87
N LYS A 113 -0.03 16.91 -5.40
CA LYS A 113 -1.47 16.62 -5.46
C LYS A 113 -2.06 17.15 -6.76
N GLY A 114 -2.35 16.26 -7.69
CA GLY A 114 -2.97 16.58 -8.98
C GLY A 114 -4.48 16.79 -8.87
N ARG A 115 -4.99 17.80 -9.58
CA ARG A 115 -6.41 18.07 -9.77
C ARG A 115 -6.69 18.29 -11.25
N LEU A 116 -7.67 17.55 -11.79
CA LEU A 116 -8.16 17.77 -13.14
C LEU A 116 -9.04 19.01 -13.18
N GLU A 117 -8.75 19.91 -14.08
CA GLU A 117 -9.49 21.16 -14.28
C GLU A 117 -10.58 20.99 -15.35
N LYS A 118 -11.49 21.95 -15.43
CA LYS A 118 -12.63 21.93 -16.37
C LYS A 118 -12.20 21.99 -17.84
N ASP A 119 -11.07 22.59 -18.13
CA ASP A 119 -10.48 22.70 -19.46
C ASP A 119 -9.66 21.47 -19.86
N GLY A 120 -9.58 20.46 -18.99
CA GLY A 120 -8.82 19.22 -19.23
C GLY A 120 -7.36 19.30 -18.81
N SER A 121 -6.86 20.45 -18.34
CA SER A 121 -5.53 20.58 -17.75
C SER A 121 -5.45 19.93 -16.37
N VAL A 122 -4.24 19.67 -15.87
CA VAL A 122 -4.02 19.16 -14.53
C VAL A 122 -3.16 20.14 -13.74
N THR A 123 -3.73 20.68 -12.67
CA THR A 123 -3.02 21.52 -11.69
C THR A 123 -2.42 20.65 -10.60
N VAL A 124 -1.14 20.84 -10.30
CA VAL A 124 -0.46 20.25 -9.14
C VAL A 124 -0.25 21.37 -8.10
N THR A 125 -0.84 21.20 -6.93
CA THR A 125 -0.89 22.27 -5.92
C THR A 125 0.23 22.20 -4.88
N ASP A 126 0.70 21.00 -4.60
CA ASP A 126 1.66 20.75 -3.51
C ASP A 126 2.88 19.99 -4.04
N GLY A 127 4.00 20.08 -3.33
CA GLY A 127 5.22 19.35 -3.63
C GLY A 127 6.13 20.04 -4.66
N GLU A 128 7.24 19.37 -4.99
CA GLU A 128 8.27 19.87 -5.90
C GLU A 128 7.77 20.06 -7.35
N GLY A 129 6.67 19.41 -7.68
CA GLY A 129 6.05 19.44 -9.00
C GLY A 129 4.91 20.44 -9.13
N ALA A 130 4.74 21.41 -8.22
CA ALA A 130 3.68 22.40 -8.30
C ALA A 130 3.69 23.15 -9.64
N GLY A 131 2.53 23.23 -10.30
CA GLY A 131 2.41 23.85 -11.62
C GLY A 131 1.18 23.37 -12.40
N ASN A 132 1.02 23.87 -13.61
CA ASN A 132 -0.02 23.47 -14.54
C ASN A 132 0.55 22.60 -15.66
N TYR A 133 -0.14 21.52 -15.98
CA TYR A 133 0.26 20.53 -16.97
C TYR A 133 -0.87 20.28 -17.95
N GLU A 134 -0.50 20.15 -19.22
CA GLU A 134 -1.44 19.87 -20.31
C GLU A 134 -1.20 18.45 -20.86
N ALA A 135 -2.26 17.74 -21.19
CA ALA A 135 -2.17 16.47 -21.87
C ALA A 135 -3.31 16.28 -22.87
N LYS A 136 -3.05 15.46 -23.91
CA LYS A 136 -4.11 15.04 -24.83
C LYS A 136 -5.14 14.14 -24.12
N HIS A 137 -4.68 13.34 -23.16
CA HIS A 137 -5.50 12.42 -22.38
C HIS A 137 -5.08 12.44 -20.91
N THR A 138 -6.05 12.25 -20.00
CA THR A 138 -5.80 12.13 -18.57
C THR A 138 -6.50 10.91 -18.00
N ILE A 139 -5.76 10.09 -17.24
CA ILE A 139 -6.28 8.96 -16.48
C ILE A 139 -6.30 9.34 -15.00
N LEU A 140 -7.48 9.27 -14.38
CA LEU A 140 -7.63 9.41 -12.94
C LEU A 140 -7.56 8.03 -12.26
N ALA A 141 -6.45 7.75 -11.58
CA ALA A 141 -6.19 6.53 -10.82
C ALA A 141 -5.93 6.85 -9.35
N VAL A 142 -6.76 7.74 -8.79
CA VAL A 142 -6.58 8.41 -7.49
C VAL A 142 -6.78 7.49 -6.27
N GLY A 143 -7.23 6.24 -6.49
CA GLY A 143 -7.39 5.24 -5.44
C GLY A 143 -8.55 5.51 -4.49
N SER A 144 -8.46 4.92 -3.31
CA SER A 144 -9.47 5.01 -2.24
C SER A 144 -8.79 5.05 -0.87
N LYS A 145 -9.58 5.31 0.15
CA LYS A 145 -9.19 5.26 1.56
C LYS A 145 -10.23 4.45 2.36
N PRO A 146 -9.89 3.95 3.56
CA PRO A 146 -10.87 3.32 4.43
C PRO A 146 -12.07 4.24 4.66
N ALA A 147 -13.28 3.70 4.50
CA ALA A 147 -14.50 4.41 4.80
C ALA A 147 -14.87 4.17 6.27
N LEU A 148 -15.06 5.24 7.02
CA LEU A 148 -15.61 5.17 8.36
C LEU A 148 -17.13 5.18 8.25
N ILE A 149 -17.76 4.06 8.60
CA ILE A 149 -19.21 3.95 8.66
C ILE A 149 -19.71 4.57 9.98
N PRO A 150 -20.92 5.14 10.04
CA PRO A 150 -21.43 5.83 11.23
C PRO A 150 -21.91 4.82 12.29
N ILE A 151 -21.00 4.09 12.89
CA ILE A 151 -21.26 3.23 14.05
C ILE A 151 -20.87 4.00 15.31
N PRO A 152 -21.75 4.13 16.33
CA PRO A 152 -21.40 4.75 17.58
C PRO A 152 -20.15 4.14 18.21
N GLY A 153 -19.19 4.99 18.59
CA GLY A 153 -17.95 4.57 19.23
C GLY A 153 -16.78 4.29 18.30
N LEU A 154 -16.92 4.40 16.97
CA LEU A 154 -15.78 4.28 16.05
C LEU A 154 -14.82 5.47 16.09
N ASP A 155 -15.19 6.53 16.78
CA ASP A 155 -14.38 7.71 17.05
C ASP A 155 -13.62 7.65 18.40
N ASN A 156 -13.77 6.53 19.14
CA ASN A 156 -13.06 6.32 20.40
C ASN A 156 -11.58 6.00 20.18
N ASP A 157 -10.77 6.34 21.19
CA ASP A 157 -9.37 5.94 21.24
C ASP A 157 -9.21 4.41 21.16
N GLY A 158 -8.21 3.97 20.38
CA GLY A 158 -7.95 2.54 20.18
C GLY A 158 -8.72 1.90 19.04
N VAL A 159 -9.65 2.62 18.38
CA VAL A 159 -10.26 2.17 17.13
C VAL A 159 -9.29 2.44 15.99
N LEU A 160 -8.98 1.38 15.24
CA LEU A 160 -7.97 1.40 14.19
C LEU A 160 -8.60 1.05 12.84
N THR A 161 -8.14 1.73 11.80
CA THR A 161 -8.37 1.31 10.42
C THR A 161 -7.28 0.33 9.97
N SER A 162 -7.45 -0.27 8.80
CA SER A 162 -6.39 -1.10 8.19
C SER A 162 -5.06 -0.36 8.01
N ASP A 163 -5.10 0.94 7.73
CA ASP A 163 -3.89 1.76 7.58
C ASP A 163 -3.14 1.93 8.92
N ASP A 164 -3.85 1.93 10.03
CA ASP A 164 -3.28 2.13 11.36
C ASP A 164 -2.68 0.83 11.92
N LEU A 165 -3.25 -0.33 11.57
CA LEU A 165 -2.73 -1.63 11.99
C LEU A 165 -1.27 -1.86 11.55
N PHE A 166 -0.86 -1.33 10.40
CA PHE A 166 0.53 -1.43 9.95
C PHE A 166 1.51 -0.55 10.72
N LYS A 167 1.00 0.39 11.54
CA LYS A 167 1.78 1.29 12.38
C LYS A 167 1.95 0.78 13.81
N LEU A 168 1.26 -0.31 14.18
CA LEU A 168 1.38 -0.88 15.52
C LEU A 168 2.81 -1.37 15.76
N GLU A 169 3.47 -0.79 16.74
CA GLU A 169 4.83 -1.16 17.15
C GLU A 169 4.89 -2.43 18.00
N LYS A 170 3.76 -2.82 18.59
CA LYS A 170 3.63 -3.99 19.46
C LYS A 170 2.38 -4.76 19.14
N VAL A 171 2.43 -6.08 19.32
CA VAL A 171 1.26 -6.94 19.25
C VAL A 171 0.32 -6.59 20.41
N PRO A 172 -0.94 -6.23 20.18
CA PRO A 172 -1.89 -5.92 21.26
C PRO A 172 -2.22 -7.20 22.06
N LYS A 173 -2.79 -7.04 23.25
CA LYS A 173 -3.21 -8.20 24.07
C LYS A 173 -4.44 -8.91 23.51
N SER A 174 -5.33 -8.14 22.91
CA SER A 174 -6.55 -8.63 22.24
C SER A 174 -6.92 -7.69 21.09
N LEU A 175 -7.65 -8.19 20.12
CA LEU A 175 -8.14 -7.43 18.98
C LEU A 175 -9.56 -7.86 18.66
N ALA A 176 -10.49 -6.90 18.59
CA ALA A 176 -11.80 -7.10 18.00
C ALA A 176 -11.78 -6.59 16.55
N ILE A 177 -12.24 -7.41 15.61
CA ILE A 177 -12.27 -7.06 14.18
C ILE A 177 -13.73 -6.97 13.77
N ILE A 178 -14.14 -5.79 13.30
CA ILE A 178 -15.46 -5.57 12.75
C ILE A 178 -15.39 -5.71 11.23
N GLY A 179 -16.07 -6.73 10.71
CA GLY A 179 -16.16 -7.03 9.28
C GLY A 179 -15.34 -8.25 8.85
N GLY A 180 -16.01 -9.20 8.20
CA GLY A 180 -15.45 -10.45 7.66
C GLY A 180 -14.98 -10.33 6.20
N GLY A 181 -14.68 -9.14 5.71
CA GLY A 181 -14.07 -8.95 4.40
C GLY A 181 -12.60 -9.39 4.37
N VAL A 182 -12.01 -9.43 3.18
CA VAL A 182 -10.63 -9.92 2.96
C VAL A 182 -9.61 -9.27 3.90
N ILE A 183 -9.69 -7.97 4.12
CA ILE A 183 -8.76 -7.22 4.98
C ILE A 183 -8.87 -7.70 6.45
N GLY A 184 -10.10 -7.80 6.97
CA GLY A 184 -10.33 -8.26 8.35
C GLY A 184 -9.82 -9.68 8.58
N VAL A 185 -10.11 -10.60 7.65
CA VAL A 185 -9.66 -12.00 7.72
C VAL A 185 -8.13 -12.12 7.61
N GLU A 186 -7.49 -11.33 6.77
CA GLU A 186 -6.02 -11.31 6.65
C GLU A 186 -5.36 -10.85 7.96
N PHE A 187 -5.86 -9.77 8.59
CA PHE A 187 -5.34 -9.33 9.89
C PHE A 187 -5.65 -10.34 11.00
N ALA A 188 -6.83 -10.94 11.00
CA ALA A 188 -7.15 -12.04 11.92
C ALA A 188 -6.13 -13.17 11.80
N SER A 189 -5.79 -13.59 10.58
CA SER A 189 -4.78 -14.62 10.33
C SER A 189 -3.39 -14.25 10.86
N ILE A 190 -2.93 -13.01 10.59
CA ILE A 190 -1.63 -12.52 11.06
C ILE A 190 -1.55 -12.57 12.59
N PHE A 191 -2.50 -11.94 13.27
CA PHE A 191 -2.45 -11.82 14.72
C PHE A 191 -2.75 -13.12 15.45
N SER A 192 -3.63 -13.99 14.91
CA SER A 192 -3.86 -15.33 15.42
C SER A 192 -2.59 -16.18 15.37
N ALA A 193 -1.83 -16.12 14.29
CA ALA A 193 -0.56 -16.83 14.16
C ALA A 193 0.47 -16.39 15.21
N LEU A 194 0.40 -15.14 15.66
CA LEU A 194 1.22 -14.60 16.74
C LEU A 194 0.70 -14.93 18.15
N GLY A 195 -0.42 -15.65 18.26
CA GLY A 195 -1.00 -16.09 19.52
C GLY A 195 -1.98 -15.10 20.15
N LEU A 196 -2.48 -14.13 19.39
CA LEU A 196 -3.42 -13.15 19.89
C LEU A 196 -4.82 -13.76 20.11
N SER A 197 -5.47 -13.36 21.19
CA SER A 197 -6.92 -13.61 21.37
C SER A 197 -7.72 -12.69 20.47
N LEU A 198 -8.54 -13.27 19.59
CA LEU A 198 -9.32 -12.54 18.60
C LEU A 198 -10.81 -12.67 18.86
N ILE A 199 -11.53 -11.57 18.66
CA ILE A 199 -12.99 -11.54 18.51
C ILE A 199 -13.27 -11.01 17.11
N HIS A 200 -13.97 -11.81 16.29
CA HIS A 200 -14.37 -11.41 14.95
C HIS A 200 -15.89 -11.23 14.90
N ILE A 201 -16.33 -10.03 14.53
CA ILE A 201 -17.74 -9.63 14.49
C ILE A 201 -18.14 -9.30 13.06
#